data_06a60d209baddcd2cf2356edfa56accd
#
_entry.id   06a60d209baddcd2cf2356edfa56accd
#
_cell.length_a   1.000
_cell.length_b   1.000
_cell.length_c   1.000
_cell.angle_alpha   90.00
_cell.angle_beta   90.00
_cell.angle_gamma   90.00
#
_symmetry.space_group_name_H-M   'P 1'
#
loop_
_entity.id
_entity.type
_entity.pdbx_description
1 polymer ?
#
loop_
_entity_poly.entity_id
_entity_poly.type
_entity_poly.pdbx_seq_one_letter_code
_entity_poly.pdbx_strand_id
1 'polypeptide(L)'
;MASKAINPIIMLAEDIAGFTHDPLGYAVYAYPWGSQAIPEKGPRVWQCDVMEDIRDHLENPATRHEPLRIAVASGHGIGKSALIAMLIDWASDTCEDTRIVITANTEQQLRTKTWPEVLKWRNLSITRDWWRPTKTGIFSLVPGH
;
A
#
# COMPACT_ATOMS: atom_id res chain seq x y z
N MET A 1 -36.48 7.76 -17.14
CA MET A 1 -35.32 8.31 -16.37
C MET A 1 -34.13 7.41 -16.67
N ALA A 2 -33.14 7.92 -17.39
CA ALA A 2 -31.93 7.14 -17.64
C ALA A 2 -31.16 7.01 -16.31
N SER A 3 -31.03 5.79 -15.81
CA SER A 3 -30.10 5.47 -14.73
C SER A 3 -28.69 5.87 -15.22
N LYS A 4 -28.12 6.90 -14.59
CA LYS A 4 -26.71 7.28 -14.83
C LYS A 4 -25.90 6.06 -14.44
N ALA A 5 -25.39 5.31 -15.42
CA ALA A 5 -24.44 4.23 -15.15
C ALA A 5 -23.23 4.85 -14.41
N ILE A 6 -23.10 4.50 -13.14
CA ILE A 6 -21.96 4.97 -12.32
C ILE A 6 -20.70 4.38 -12.93
N ASN A 7 -19.72 5.21 -13.26
CA ASN A 7 -18.47 4.74 -13.83
C ASN A 7 -17.71 3.91 -12.78
N PRO A 8 -17.40 2.63 -13.04
CA PRO A 8 -16.72 1.76 -12.09
C PRO A 8 -15.37 2.32 -11.60
N ILE A 9 -14.68 3.11 -12.42
CA ILE A 9 -13.41 3.74 -12.06
C ILE A 9 -13.63 4.81 -10.98
N ILE A 10 -14.73 5.59 -11.08
CA ILE A 10 -15.06 6.61 -10.09
C ILE A 10 -15.42 5.95 -8.76
N MET A 11 -16.21 4.88 -8.79
CA MET A 11 -16.56 4.13 -7.58
C MET A 11 -15.31 3.57 -6.88
N LEU A 12 -14.40 2.98 -7.66
CA LEU A 12 -13.14 2.47 -7.11
C LEU A 12 -12.31 3.58 -6.49
N ALA A 13 -12.22 4.77 -7.13
CA ALA A 13 -11.49 5.90 -6.59
C ALA A 13 -12.10 6.42 -5.28
N GLU A 14 -13.43 6.47 -5.19
CA GLU A 14 -14.15 6.86 -3.97
C GLU A 14 -13.92 5.85 -2.84
N ASP A 15 -13.97 4.56 -3.13
CA ASP A 15 -13.70 3.50 -2.15
C ASP A 15 -12.26 3.60 -1.63
N ILE A 16 -11.28 3.74 -2.51
CA ILE A 16 -9.87 3.88 -2.15
C ILE A 16 -9.62 5.13 -1.32
N ALA A 17 -10.22 6.26 -1.67
CA ALA A 17 -10.10 7.50 -0.89
C ALA A 17 -10.61 7.36 0.56
N GLY A 18 -11.54 6.45 0.81
CA GLY A 18 -12.03 6.12 2.15
C GLY A 18 -10.96 5.55 3.09
N PHE A 19 -9.86 5.03 2.55
CA PHE A 19 -8.76 4.43 3.33
C PHE A 19 -7.58 5.38 3.60
N THR A 20 -7.73 6.68 3.42
CA THR A 20 -6.62 7.66 3.59
C THR A 20 -5.94 7.56 4.96
N HIS A 21 -6.68 7.24 6.02
CA HIS A 21 -6.13 7.04 7.35
C HIS A 21 -6.16 5.56 7.80
N ASP A 22 -6.53 4.64 6.92
CA ASP A 22 -6.71 3.23 7.26
C ASP A 22 -5.94 2.29 6.32
N PRO A 23 -4.63 2.10 6.55
CA PRO A 23 -3.81 1.20 5.74
C PRO A 23 -4.26 -0.27 5.85
N LEU A 24 -4.82 -0.70 6.98
CA LEU A 24 -5.33 -2.07 7.14
C LEU A 24 -6.58 -2.29 6.30
N GLY A 25 -7.55 -1.39 6.35
CA GLY A 25 -8.74 -1.44 5.50
C GLY A 25 -8.37 -1.45 4.02
N TYR A 26 -7.42 -0.61 3.62
CA TYR A 26 -6.87 -0.62 2.26
C TYR A 26 -6.27 -1.98 1.90
N ALA A 27 -5.39 -2.53 2.72
CA ALA A 27 -4.73 -3.82 2.44
C ALA A 27 -5.73 -4.97 2.31
N VAL A 28 -6.77 -5.00 3.14
CA VAL A 28 -7.82 -6.01 3.05
C VAL A 28 -8.64 -5.86 1.77
N TYR A 29 -8.93 -4.63 1.35
CA TYR A 29 -9.73 -4.33 0.16
C TYR A 29 -8.96 -4.51 -1.15
N ALA A 30 -7.71 -4.06 -1.21
CA ALA A 30 -6.98 -3.88 -2.46
C ALA A 30 -6.40 -5.18 -3.05
N TYR A 31 -6.21 -6.21 -2.25
CA TYR A 31 -5.54 -7.44 -2.69
C TYR A 31 -6.46 -8.65 -2.74
N PRO A 32 -6.19 -9.61 -3.65
CA PRO A 32 -7.04 -10.79 -3.85
C PRO A 32 -6.74 -11.89 -2.81
N TRP A 33 -6.98 -11.63 -1.54
CA TRP A 33 -6.79 -12.60 -0.46
C TRP A 33 -7.63 -13.86 -0.66
N GLY A 34 -7.07 -15.01 -0.33
CA GLY A 34 -7.71 -16.31 -0.51
C GLY A 34 -7.71 -16.81 -1.96
N SER A 35 -7.05 -16.11 -2.87
CA SER A 35 -6.87 -16.53 -4.26
C SER A 35 -5.65 -17.45 -4.43
N GLN A 36 -5.48 -18.00 -5.64
CA GLN A 36 -4.27 -18.76 -5.98
C GLN A 36 -2.99 -17.91 -5.86
N ALA A 37 -3.07 -16.60 -6.11
CA ALA A 37 -1.93 -15.68 -6.04
C ALA A 37 -1.55 -15.33 -4.59
N ILE A 38 -2.55 -15.22 -3.70
CA ILE A 38 -2.38 -14.96 -2.26
C ILE A 38 -3.30 -15.92 -1.51
N PRO A 39 -2.85 -17.13 -1.14
CA PRO A 39 -3.68 -18.12 -0.46
C PRO A 39 -4.04 -17.73 0.99
N GLU A 40 -3.31 -16.83 1.60
CA GLU A 40 -3.64 -16.28 2.91
C GLU A 40 -4.99 -15.53 2.87
N LYS A 41 -5.71 -15.51 4.00
CA LYS A 41 -7.02 -14.84 4.10
C LYS A 41 -6.93 -13.34 4.41
N GLY A 42 -5.74 -12.84 4.64
CA GLY A 42 -5.47 -11.45 4.99
C GLY A 42 -4.04 -11.24 5.45
N PRO A 43 -3.67 -10.00 5.82
CA PRO A 43 -2.37 -9.72 6.41
C PRO A 43 -2.15 -10.52 7.70
N ARG A 44 -0.89 -10.78 8.04
CA ARG A 44 -0.52 -11.45 9.29
C ARG A 44 -0.82 -10.55 10.50
N VAL A 45 -1.09 -11.14 11.66
CA VAL A 45 -1.48 -10.40 12.87
C VAL A 45 -0.54 -9.23 13.17
N TRP A 46 0.78 -9.47 13.20
CA TRP A 46 1.75 -8.41 13.45
C TRP A 46 1.76 -7.29 12.38
N GLN A 47 1.40 -7.62 11.13
CA GLN A 47 1.24 -6.61 10.06
C GLN A 47 -0.01 -5.77 10.31
N CYS A 48 -1.09 -6.41 10.77
CA CYS A 48 -2.31 -5.70 11.19
C CYS A 48 -2.00 -4.74 12.34
N ASP A 49 -1.27 -5.18 13.36
CA ASP A 49 -0.90 -4.34 14.51
C ASP A 49 -0.14 -3.08 14.06
N VAL A 50 0.84 -3.22 13.16
CA VAL A 50 1.58 -2.07 12.61
C VAL A 50 0.67 -1.12 11.83
N MET A 51 -0.24 -1.65 11.01
CA MET A 51 -1.16 -0.82 10.22
C MET A 51 -2.19 -0.12 11.11
N GLU A 52 -2.62 -0.75 12.19
CA GLU A 52 -3.50 -0.15 13.21
C GLU A 52 -2.79 0.96 13.98
N ASP A 53 -1.54 0.78 14.35
CA ASP A 53 -0.72 1.84 14.97
C ASP A 53 -0.63 3.08 14.06
N ILE A 54 -0.45 2.87 12.74
CA ILE A 54 -0.44 3.96 11.76
C ILE A 54 -1.80 4.66 11.71
N ARG A 55 -2.89 3.91 11.65
CA ARG A 55 -4.26 4.45 11.65
C ARG A 55 -4.50 5.29 12.89
N ASP A 56 -4.23 4.74 14.07
CA ASP A 56 -4.48 5.41 15.34
C ASP A 56 -3.69 6.71 15.47
N HIS A 57 -2.44 6.72 14.96
CA HIS A 57 -1.62 7.93 14.88
C HIS A 57 -2.24 9.01 13.97
N LEU A 58 -2.73 8.60 12.79
CA LEU A 58 -3.31 9.53 11.81
C LEU A 58 -4.69 10.05 12.22
N GLU A 59 -5.48 9.23 12.91
CA GLU A 59 -6.81 9.62 13.39
C GLU A 59 -6.77 10.53 14.62
N ASN A 60 -5.69 10.47 15.40
CA ASN A 60 -5.54 11.30 16.59
C ASN A 60 -5.11 12.73 16.23
N PRO A 61 -5.94 13.77 16.51
CA PRO A 61 -5.60 15.17 16.22
C PRO A 61 -4.31 15.65 16.88
N ALA A 62 -3.92 15.06 18.00
CA ALA A 62 -2.70 15.44 18.74
C ALA A 62 -1.41 14.90 18.10
N THR A 63 -1.49 13.83 17.33
CA THR A 63 -0.32 13.13 16.77
C THR A 63 -0.23 13.14 15.25
N ARG A 64 -1.34 13.34 14.53
CA ARG A 64 -1.42 13.21 13.06
C ARG A 64 -0.41 14.05 12.27
N HIS A 65 0.07 15.16 12.83
CA HIS A 65 1.03 16.05 12.20
C HIS A 65 2.46 15.83 12.71
N GLU A 66 2.65 14.89 13.63
CA GLU A 66 3.96 14.52 14.14
C GLU A 66 4.53 13.31 13.36
N PRO A 67 5.86 13.21 13.21
CA PRO A 67 6.46 12.05 12.57
C PRO A 67 6.19 10.76 13.35
N LEU A 68 5.65 9.75 12.68
CA LEU A 68 5.56 8.40 13.24
C LEU A 68 6.81 7.59 12.86
N ARG A 69 7.44 6.97 13.86
CA ARG A 69 8.62 6.12 13.68
C ARG A 69 8.30 4.71 14.15
N ILE A 70 8.38 3.75 13.24
CA ILE A 70 8.13 2.35 13.53
C ILE A 70 9.40 1.54 13.23
N ALA A 71 9.77 0.67 14.16
CA ALA A 71 10.86 -0.27 14.00
C ALA A 71 10.34 -1.70 14.17
N VAL A 72 10.62 -2.57 13.21
CA VAL A 72 10.25 -3.99 13.24
C VAL A 72 11.52 -4.82 13.30
N ALA A 73 11.81 -5.41 14.46
CA ALA A 73 12.90 -6.35 14.66
C ALA A 73 12.38 -7.78 14.55
N SER A 74 12.83 -8.52 13.54
CA SER A 74 12.36 -9.89 13.32
C SER A 74 13.28 -10.67 12.40
N GLY A 75 13.14 -12.00 12.41
CA GLY A 75 13.84 -12.90 11.49
C GLY A 75 13.45 -12.73 10.03
N HIS A 76 14.06 -13.56 9.17
CA HIS A 76 13.73 -13.61 7.75
C HIS A 76 12.39 -14.34 7.50
N GLY A 77 11.72 -14.02 6.38
CA GLY A 77 10.56 -14.79 5.90
C GLY A 77 9.23 -14.50 6.62
N ILE A 78 9.15 -13.48 7.47
CA ILE A 78 7.91 -13.15 8.20
C ILE A 78 6.99 -12.17 7.48
N GLY A 79 7.37 -11.69 6.28
CA GLY A 79 6.54 -10.78 5.49
C GLY A 79 6.80 -9.29 5.70
N LYS A 80 8.02 -8.88 6.13
CA LYS A 80 8.40 -7.45 6.24
C LYS A 80 8.32 -6.72 4.91
N SER A 81 8.87 -7.32 3.86
CA SER A 81 8.84 -6.71 2.52
C SER A 81 7.42 -6.61 1.96
N ALA A 82 6.55 -7.58 2.29
CA ALA A 82 5.13 -7.53 1.95
C ALA A 82 4.43 -6.37 2.66
N LEU A 83 4.68 -6.16 3.96
CA LEU A 83 4.13 -5.02 4.70
C LEU A 83 4.58 -3.70 4.08
N ILE A 84 5.87 -3.55 3.77
CA ILE A 84 6.41 -2.35 3.13
C ILE A 84 5.71 -2.11 1.78
N ALA A 85 5.53 -3.15 0.96
CA ALA A 85 4.85 -3.05 -0.31
C ALA A 85 3.39 -2.60 -0.15
N MET A 86 2.64 -3.19 0.79
CA MET A 86 1.26 -2.78 1.08
C MET A 86 1.17 -1.32 1.56
N LEU A 87 2.10 -0.85 2.38
CA LEU A 87 2.14 0.53 2.85
C LEU A 87 2.51 1.52 1.73
N ILE A 88 3.40 1.13 0.82
CA ILE A 88 3.73 1.91 -0.38
C ILE A 88 2.49 2.07 -1.24
N ASP A 89 1.79 0.99 -1.52
CA ASP A 89 0.59 1.00 -2.34
C ASP A 89 -0.51 1.86 -1.69
N TRP A 90 -0.76 1.66 -0.40
CA TRP A 90 -1.71 2.47 0.35
C TRP A 90 -1.39 3.96 0.29
N ALA A 91 -0.17 4.36 0.65
CA ALA A 91 0.23 5.76 0.65
C ALA A 91 0.18 6.38 -0.75
N SER A 92 0.61 5.63 -1.78
CA SER A 92 0.56 6.09 -3.17
C SER A 92 -0.86 6.30 -3.65
N ASP A 93 -1.78 5.42 -3.29
CA ASP A 93 -3.16 5.44 -3.82
C ASP A 93 -4.08 6.41 -3.04
N THR A 94 -3.75 6.74 -1.80
CA THR A 94 -4.65 7.49 -0.89
C THR A 94 -4.15 8.89 -0.52
N CYS A 95 -2.85 9.17 -0.67
CA CYS A 95 -2.27 10.46 -0.28
C CYS A 95 -1.78 11.23 -1.51
N GLU A 96 -2.30 12.43 -1.70
CA GLU A 96 -1.84 13.34 -2.77
C GLU A 96 -0.37 13.74 -2.57
N ASP A 97 0.35 13.96 -3.66
CA ASP A 97 1.76 14.39 -3.66
C ASP A 97 2.70 13.52 -2.81
N THR A 98 2.36 12.25 -2.64
CA THR A 98 3.12 11.32 -1.82
C THR A 98 4.50 11.05 -2.42
N ARG A 99 5.54 11.19 -1.60
CA ARG A 99 6.92 10.83 -1.94
C ARG A 99 7.40 9.73 -1.01
N ILE A 100 7.69 8.58 -1.59
CA ILE A 100 8.16 7.40 -0.85
C ILE A 100 9.59 7.09 -1.27
N VAL A 101 10.48 6.98 -0.28
CA VAL A 101 11.87 6.59 -0.51
C VAL A 101 12.13 5.26 0.18
N ILE A 102 12.64 4.30 -0.57
CA ILE A 102 12.99 2.96 -0.09
C ILE A 102 14.51 2.83 -0.11
N THR A 103 15.08 2.41 1.00
CA THR A 103 16.51 2.16 1.13
C THR A 103 16.79 0.74 1.63
N ALA A 104 17.97 0.23 1.35
CA ALA A 104 18.49 -1.01 1.89
C ALA A 104 19.98 -0.88 2.19
N ASN A 105 20.55 -1.84 2.91
CA ASN A 105 21.98 -1.82 3.25
C ASN A 105 22.90 -1.84 2.03
N THR A 106 22.44 -2.44 0.93
CA THR A 106 23.16 -2.46 -0.35
C THR A 106 22.18 -2.26 -1.51
N GLU A 107 22.68 -1.66 -2.61
CA GLU A 107 21.92 -1.53 -3.84
C GLU A 107 21.49 -2.90 -4.39
N GLN A 108 22.35 -3.90 -4.30
CA GLN A 108 22.04 -5.26 -4.73
C GLN A 108 20.85 -5.83 -3.96
N GLN A 109 20.79 -5.66 -2.65
CA GLN A 109 19.67 -6.12 -1.81
C GLN A 109 18.36 -5.40 -2.19
N LEU A 110 18.42 -4.11 -2.43
CA LEU A 110 17.27 -3.33 -2.89
C LEU A 110 16.75 -3.85 -4.21
N ARG A 111 17.63 -4.05 -5.20
CA ARG A 111 17.26 -4.48 -6.56
C ARG A 111 16.81 -5.92 -6.67
N THR A 112 17.36 -6.83 -5.87
CA THR A 112 17.12 -8.28 -6.02
C THR A 112 16.09 -8.84 -5.06
N LYS A 113 15.79 -8.15 -3.96
CA LYS A 113 14.86 -8.62 -2.93
C LYS A 113 13.70 -7.65 -2.69
N THR A 114 13.99 -6.41 -2.34
CA THR A 114 12.96 -5.45 -1.93
C THR A 114 12.12 -4.97 -3.10
N TRP A 115 12.75 -4.52 -4.17
CA TRP A 115 12.05 -3.98 -5.32
C TRP A 115 11.16 -5.00 -6.05
N PRO A 116 11.61 -6.24 -6.31
CA PRO A 116 10.74 -7.26 -6.89
C PRO A 116 9.51 -7.58 -6.03
N GLU A 117 9.64 -7.55 -4.72
CA GLU A 117 8.50 -7.78 -3.82
C GLU A 117 7.50 -6.62 -3.89
N VAL A 118 7.98 -5.37 -3.92
CA VAL A 118 7.12 -4.19 -4.12
C VAL A 118 6.35 -4.29 -5.44
N LEU A 119 7.02 -4.63 -6.53
CA LEU A 119 6.38 -4.79 -7.84
C LEU A 119 5.37 -5.94 -7.87
N LYS A 120 5.67 -7.05 -7.19
CA LYS A 120 4.75 -8.19 -7.07
C LYS A 120 3.43 -7.75 -6.42
N TRP A 121 3.48 -7.06 -5.28
CA TRP A 121 2.29 -6.60 -4.59
C TRP A 121 1.54 -5.53 -5.38
N ARG A 122 2.24 -4.59 -6.00
CA ARG A 122 1.61 -3.61 -6.91
C ARG A 122 0.83 -4.29 -8.04
N ASN A 123 1.37 -5.33 -8.65
CA ASN A 123 0.70 -6.07 -9.71
C ASN A 123 -0.53 -6.87 -9.23
N LEU A 124 -0.61 -7.20 -7.95
CA LEU A 124 -1.75 -7.86 -7.34
C LEU A 124 -2.84 -6.90 -6.89
N SER A 125 -2.53 -5.60 -6.74
CA SER A 125 -3.48 -4.59 -6.29
C SER A 125 -4.57 -4.34 -7.34
N ILE A 126 -5.78 -4.05 -6.85
CA ILE A 126 -6.92 -3.62 -7.68
C ILE A 126 -6.64 -2.30 -8.43
N THR A 127 -5.69 -1.50 -7.93
CA THR A 127 -5.27 -0.20 -8.51
C THR A 127 -4.04 -0.29 -9.40
N ARG A 128 -3.57 -1.49 -9.74
CA ARG A 128 -2.34 -1.68 -10.53
C ARG A 128 -2.28 -0.85 -11.81
N ASP A 129 -3.40 -0.67 -12.47
CA ASP A 129 -3.48 0.05 -13.76
C ASP A 129 -3.42 1.58 -13.61
N TRP A 130 -3.39 2.10 -12.38
CA TRP A 130 -3.20 3.54 -12.11
C TRP A 130 -1.72 3.95 -12.14
N TRP A 131 -0.80 2.99 -12.18
CA TRP A 131 0.62 3.19 -11.98
C TRP A 131 1.47 2.55 -13.06
N ARG A 132 2.56 3.21 -13.39
CA ARG A 132 3.59 2.69 -14.29
C ARG A 132 4.85 2.37 -13.51
N PRO A 133 5.15 1.09 -13.26
CA PRO A 133 6.40 0.68 -12.63
C PRO A 133 7.57 0.75 -13.61
N THR A 134 8.74 1.09 -13.10
CA THR A 134 10.03 1.08 -13.80
C THR A 134 11.05 0.28 -12.98
N LYS A 135 12.31 0.25 -13.45
CA LYS A 135 13.39 -0.42 -12.70
C LYS A 135 13.72 0.25 -11.36
N THR A 136 13.38 1.52 -11.18
CA THR A 136 13.82 2.35 -10.06
C THR A 136 12.69 3.15 -9.40
N GLY A 137 11.47 3.05 -9.89
CA GLY A 137 10.36 3.82 -9.33
C GLY A 137 8.99 3.36 -9.84
N ILE A 138 7.96 3.89 -9.23
CA ILE A 138 6.57 3.74 -9.64
C ILE A 138 6.02 5.15 -9.84
N PHE A 139 5.42 5.41 -11.00
CA PHE A 139 4.92 6.72 -11.38
C PHE A 139 3.43 6.68 -11.63
N SER A 140 2.71 7.68 -11.14
CA SER A 140 1.28 7.82 -11.40
C SER A 140 1.01 8.04 -12.90
N LEU A 141 -0.08 7.42 -13.38
CA LEU A 141 -0.64 7.68 -14.70
C LEU A 141 -1.70 8.78 -14.66
N VAL A 142 -2.07 9.24 -13.45
CA VAL A 142 -3.02 10.32 -13.24
C VAL A 142 -2.28 11.66 -13.28
N PRO A 143 -2.64 12.60 -14.19
CA PRO A 143 -1.99 13.90 -14.23
C PRO A 143 -2.17 14.66 -12.91
N GLY A 144 -1.07 15.18 -12.35
CA GLY A 144 -1.08 15.98 -11.12
C GLY A 144 -1.09 15.18 -9.81
N HIS A 145 -0.87 13.88 -9.90
CA HIS A 145 -0.79 13.00 -8.71
C HIS A 145 0.61 12.40 -8.58
#